data_ff272ae302cc83d226ba689e949d5fcf
#
_entry.id   ff272ae302cc83d226ba689e949d5fcf
#
_cell.length_a   1.000
_cell.length_b   1.000
_cell.length_c   1.000
_cell.angle_alpha   90.00
_cell.angle_beta   90.00
_cell.angle_gamma   90.00
#
_symmetry.space_group_name_H-M   'P 1'
#
loop_
_entity.id
_entity.type
_entity.pdbx_description
1 polymer ?
#
loop_
_entity_poly.entity_id
_entity_poly.type
_entity_poly.pdbx_seq_one_letter_code
_entity_poly.pdbx_strand_id
1 'polypeptide(L)'
;MELKLFEAEYRFMDLIWELEPINSTKLAKLCEERLGWKKSTAYNMLRKLADKGLVRNESATVTALVKRAAVQRAESEALMERAFGGSVPL
;
A
#
# COMPACT_ATOMS: atom_id res chain seq x y z
N MET A 1 11.61 -10.31 0.47
CA MET A 1 10.93 -9.05 0.24
C MET A 1 9.93 -8.75 1.35
N GLU A 2 9.95 -7.55 1.85
CA GLU A 2 9.08 -7.16 2.93
C GLU A 2 7.75 -6.63 2.39
N LEU A 3 6.66 -7.29 2.73
CA LEU A 3 5.32 -6.87 2.32
C LEU A 3 4.56 -6.16 3.43
N LYS A 4 5.24 -5.91 4.56
CA LYS A 4 4.63 -5.23 5.67
C LYS A 4 4.50 -3.74 5.38
N LEU A 5 3.30 -3.21 5.59
CA LEU A 5 3.01 -1.80 5.36
C LEU A 5 2.65 -1.11 6.67
N PHE A 6 3.08 0.12 6.79
CA PHE A 6 2.59 0.99 7.85
C PHE A 6 1.15 1.37 7.54
N GLU A 7 0.42 1.81 8.56
CA GLU A 7 -0.99 2.14 8.39
C GLU A 7 -1.26 3.12 7.26
N ALA A 8 -0.47 4.17 7.16
CA ALA A 8 -0.64 5.16 6.11
C ALA A 8 -0.42 4.56 4.72
N GLU A 9 0.60 3.70 4.60
CA GLU A 9 0.89 3.02 3.33
C GLU A 9 -0.26 2.08 2.96
N TYR A 10 -0.80 1.38 3.95
CA TYR A 10 -1.91 0.47 3.72
C TYR A 10 -3.15 1.21 3.24
N ARG A 11 -3.47 2.34 3.85
CA ARG A 11 -4.61 3.16 3.43
C ARG A 11 -4.46 3.66 2.00
N PHE A 12 -3.25 4.05 1.64
CA PHE A 12 -2.95 4.49 0.29
C PHE A 12 -3.10 3.34 -0.71
N MET A 13 -2.53 2.19 -0.39
CA MET A 13 -2.66 1.00 -1.23
C MET A 13 -4.11 0.55 -1.37
N ASP A 14 -4.90 0.70 -0.31
CA ASP A 14 -6.31 0.34 -0.32
C ASP A 14 -7.08 1.12 -1.39
N LEU A 15 -6.79 2.41 -1.52
CA LEU A 15 -7.37 3.23 -2.59
C LEU A 15 -6.95 2.73 -3.97
N ILE A 16 -5.68 2.36 -4.12
CA ILE A 16 -5.17 1.86 -5.40
C ILE A 16 -5.85 0.54 -5.75
N TRP A 17 -5.92 -0.39 -4.82
CA TRP A 17 -6.58 -1.67 -5.07
C TRP A 17 -8.04 -1.51 -5.47
N GLU A 18 -8.72 -0.55 -4.87
CA GLU A 18 -10.13 -0.30 -5.16
C GLU A 18 -10.33 0.33 -6.54
N LEU A 19 -9.42 1.21 -6.93
CA LEU A 19 -9.63 2.09 -8.07
C LEU A 19 -8.69 1.85 -9.27
N GLU A 20 -7.75 0.94 -9.15
CA GLU A 20 -6.78 0.70 -10.23
C GLU A 20 -7.45 0.21 -11.51
N PRO A 21 -6.94 0.59 -12.68
CA PRO A 21 -5.90 1.59 -12.87
C PRO A 21 -6.46 3.00 -12.65
N ILE A 22 -5.67 3.85 -12.01
CA ILE A 22 -6.12 5.19 -11.69
C ILE A 22 -5.04 6.21 -12.06
N ASN A 23 -5.47 7.37 -12.58
CA ASN A 23 -4.56 8.46 -12.89
C ASN A 23 -3.96 9.00 -11.59
N SER A 24 -2.67 9.29 -11.60
CA SER A 24 -1.96 9.75 -10.39
C SER A 24 -2.51 11.07 -9.84
N THR A 25 -2.92 11.97 -10.72
CA THR A 25 -3.52 13.24 -10.30
C THR A 25 -4.85 13.01 -9.59
N LYS A 26 -5.67 12.10 -10.15
CA LYS A 26 -6.95 11.75 -9.56
C LYS A 26 -6.74 11.04 -8.22
N LEU A 27 -5.74 10.18 -8.13
CA LEU A 27 -5.40 9.50 -6.89
C LEU A 27 -5.01 10.50 -5.80
N ALA A 28 -4.18 11.49 -6.14
CA ALA A 28 -3.78 12.52 -5.19
C ALA A 28 -4.98 13.32 -4.70
N LYS A 29 -5.92 13.62 -5.59
CA LYS A 29 -7.14 14.33 -5.23
C LYS A 29 -7.99 13.51 -4.27
N LEU A 30 -8.12 12.22 -4.52
CA LEU A 30 -8.88 11.33 -3.64
C LEU A 30 -8.21 11.17 -2.27
N CYS A 31 -6.89 11.17 -2.23
CA CYS A 31 -6.18 11.15 -0.95
C CYS A 31 -6.50 12.40 -0.14
N GLU A 32 -6.60 13.55 -0.79
CA GLU A 32 -6.98 14.78 -0.14
C GLU A 32 -8.40 14.70 0.42
N GLU A 33 -9.33 14.19 -0.37
CA GLU A 33 -10.73 14.10 0.02
C GLU A 33 -11.01 13.01 1.06
N ARG A 34 -10.40 11.85 0.90
CA ARG A 34 -10.70 10.69 1.76
C ARG A 34 -9.78 10.54 2.95
N LEU A 35 -8.52 10.92 2.80
CA LEU A 35 -7.51 10.73 3.84
C LEU A 35 -7.05 12.03 4.49
N GLY A 36 -7.46 13.17 3.94
CA GLY A 36 -7.03 14.45 4.44
C GLY A 36 -5.56 14.74 4.15
N TRP A 37 -4.97 14.08 3.19
CA TRP A 37 -3.57 14.25 2.83
C TRP A 37 -3.39 15.38 1.83
N LYS A 38 -2.29 16.12 1.96
CA LYS A 38 -1.91 17.07 0.94
C LYS A 38 -1.48 16.32 -0.32
N LYS A 39 -1.65 16.95 -1.47
CA LYS A 39 -1.26 16.33 -2.75
C LYS A 39 0.22 15.95 -2.76
N SER A 40 1.09 16.80 -2.20
CA SER A 40 2.51 16.52 -2.11
C SER A 40 2.78 15.24 -1.31
N THR A 41 2.03 15.04 -0.23
CA THR A 41 2.14 13.83 0.58
C THR A 41 1.75 12.60 -0.24
N ALA A 42 0.69 12.70 -1.02
CA ALA A 42 0.24 11.59 -1.87
C ALA A 42 1.28 11.24 -2.92
N TYR A 43 1.87 12.24 -3.57
CA TYR A 43 2.90 11.98 -4.58
C TYR A 43 4.16 11.40 -3.96
N ASN A 44 4.55 11.86 -2.78
CA ASN A 44 5.71 11.30 -2.07
C ASN A 44 5.46 9.84 -1.69
N MET A 45 4.25 9.54 -1.23
CA MET A 45 3.89 8.16 -0.90
C MET A 45 3.89 7.27 -2.15
N LEU A 46 3.37 7.79 -3.25
CA LEU A 46 3.36 7.06 -4.52
C LEU A 46 4.78 6.71 -4.96
N ARG A 47 5.70 7.67 -4.88
CA ARG A 47 7.10 7.44 -5.22
C ARG A 47 7.72 6.40 -4.30
N LYS A 48 7.47 6.51 -3.00
CA LYS A 48 7.99 5.59 -2.01
C LYS A 48 7.55 4.15 -2.29
N LEU A 49 6.26 3.97 -2.56
CA LEU A 49 5.73 2.63 -2.83
C LEU A 49 6.18 2.09 -4.17
N ALA A 50 6.37 2.96 -5.16
CA ALA A 50 6.94 2.56 -6.45
C ALA A 50 8.38 2.09 -6.28
N ASP A 51 9.16 2.79 -5.47
CA ASP A 51 10.54 2.41 -5.17
C ASP A 51 10.61 1.07 -4.45
N LYS A 52 9.60 0.77 -3.63
CA LYS A 52 9.51 -0.52 -2.94
C LYS A 52 9.01 -1.65 -3.85
N GLY A 53 8.58 -1.33 -5.06
CA GLY A 53 8.06 -2.32 -5.98
C GLY A 53 6.62 -2.74 -5.72
N LEU A 54 5.89 -1.94 -4.97
CA LEU A 54 4.50 -2.25 -4.62
C LEU A 54 3.48 -1.70 -5.60
N VAL A 55 3.85 -0.64 -6.30
CA VAL A 55 2.98 -0.02 -7.31
C VAL A 55 3.79 0.32 -8.55
N ARG A 56 3.10 0.45 -9.67
CA ARG A 56 3.66 0.95 -10.91
C ARG A 56 2.99 2.27 -11.24
N ASN A 57 3.78 3.28 -11.57
CA ASN A 57 3.27 4.55 -12.06
C ASN A 57 3.89 4.77 -13.44
N GLU A 58 3.11 4.49 -14.47
CA GLU A 58 3.59 4.57 -15.84
C GLU A 58 2.64 5.46 -16.63
N SER A 59 3.20 6.51 -17.24
CA SER A 59 2.40 7.50 -17.97
C SER A 59 1.24 8.05 -17.14
N ALA A 60 1.54 8.36 -15.88
CA ALA A 60 0.59 8.86 -14.89
C ALA A 60 -0.56 7.87 -14.57
N THR A 61 -0.41 6.60 -14.95
CA THR A 61 -1.36 5.55 -14.60
C THR A 61 -0.79 4.68 -13.51
N VAL A 62 -1.51 4.58 -12.40
CA VAL A 62 -1.07 3.85 -11.22
C VAL A 62 -1.78 2.50 -11.13
N THR A 63 -1.00 1.45 -10.94
CA THR A 63 -1.52 0.10 -10.73
C THR A 63 -0.76 -0.56 -9.59
N ALA A 64 -1.42 -1.46 -8.90
CA ALA A 64 -0.77 -2.23 -7.84
C ALA A 64 0.00 -3.39 -8.45
N LEU A 65 1.23 -3.59 -7.99
CA LEU A 65 2.06 -4.72 -8.41
C LEU A 65 1.89 -5.92 -7.47
N VAL A 66 1.31 -5.68 -6.29
CA VAL A 66 1.02 -6.73 -5.32
C VAL A 66 -0.47 -6.73 -5.04
N LYS A 67 -1.01 -7.89 -4.73
CA LYS A 67 -2.44 -8.01 -4.43
C LYS A 67 -2.68 -7.78 -2.95
N ARG A 68 -3.88 -7.30 -2.62
CA ARG A 68 -4.29 -7.09 -1.23
C ARG A 68 -4.12 -8.38 -0.41
N ALA A 69 -4.53 -9.50 -0.97
CA ALA A 69 -4.44 -10.78 -0.28
C ALA A 69 -3.01 -11.15 0.10
N ALA A 70 -2.04 -10.80 -0.75
CA ALA A 70 -0.64 -11.10 -0.46
C ALA A 70 -0.13 -10.27 0.73
N VAL A 71 -0.51 -9.00 0.79
CA VAL A 71 -0.12 -8.13 1.90
C VAL A 71 -0.80 -8.56 3.18
N GLN A 72 -2.09 -8.84 3.14
CA GLN A 72 -2.83 -9.31 4.30
C GLN A 72 -2.26 -10.61 4.86
N ARG A 73 -1.87 -11.52 3.98
CA ARG A 73 -1.26 -12.78 4.39
C ARG A 73 0.06 -12.55 5.12
N ALA A 74 0.93 -11.69 4.57
CA ALA A 74 2.21 -11.40 5.18
C ALA A 74 2.05 -10.77 6.56
N GLU A 75 1.08 -9.86 6.71
CA GLU A 75 0.81 -9.23 8.00
C GLU A 75 0.24 -10.22 9.01
N SER A 76 -0.63 -11.11 8.58
CA SER A 76 -1.18 -12.17 9.42
C SER A 76 -0.10 -13.10 9.94
N GLU A 77 0.80 -13.51 9.08
CA GLU A 77 1.91 -14.38 9.47
C GLU A 77 2.81 -13.70 10.49
N ALA A 78 3.13 -12.42 10.27
CA ALA A 78 3.95 -11.66 11.19
C ALA A 78 3.26 -11.52 12.55
N LEU A 79 1.95 -11.30 12.55
CA LEU A 79 1.19 -11.19 13.78
C LEU A 79 1.18 -12.50 14.54
N MET A 80 1.00 -13.62 13.86
CA MET A 80 1.04 -14.94 14.49
C MET A 80 2.37 -15.23 15.13
N GLU A 81 3.45 -14.90 14.47
CA GLU A 81 4.79 -15.08 15.01
C GLU A 81 4.94 -14.31 16.33
N ARG A 82 4.48 -13.09 16.38
CA ARG A 82 4.54 -12.28 17.57
C ARG A 82 3.69 -12.85 18.70
N ALA A 83 2.49 -13.30 18.35
CA ALA A 83 1.57 -13.85 19.33
C ALA A 83 2.11 -15.09 20.00
N PHE A 84 2.88 -15.88 19.29
CA PHE A 84 3.45 -17.12 19.80
C PHE A 84 4.94 -17.02 20.15
N GLY A 85 5.42 -15.78 20.29
CA GLY A 85 6.80 -15.57 20.67
C GLY A 85 7.81 -16.03 19.64
N GLY A 86 7.42 -16.02 18.37
CA GLY A 86 8.29 -16.43 17.29
C GLY A 86 8.44 -17.94 17.20
N SER A 87 7.84 -18.66 18.10
CA SER A 87 7.92 -20.11 18.09
C SER A 87 6.50 -20.64 17.92
N VAL A 88 6.24 -21.17 16.78
CA VAL A 88 4.95 -21.80 16.52
C VAL A 88 4.98 -23.18 17.12
N PRO A 89 4.19 -23.45 18.11
CA PRO A 89 4.23 -24.73 18.80
C PRO A 89 3.48 -25.81 18.05
N LEU A 90 3.71 -25.90 16.84
CA LEU A 90 2.97 -26.88 16.04
C LEU A 90 3.89 -27.90 15.44
#